data_42cd3b2de4c17ea348ce6b032f8b0f36
#
_entry.id   42cd3b2de4c17ea348ce6b032f8b0f36
#
_cell.length_a   1.000
_cell.length_b   1.000
_cell.length_c   1.000
_cell.angle_alpha   90.00
_cell.angle_beta   90.00
_cell.angle_gamma   90.00
#
_symmetry.space_group_name_H-M   'P 1'
#
loop_
_entity.id
_entity.type
_entity.pdbx_description
1 polymer ?
#
loop_
_entity_poly.entity_id
_entity_poly.type
_entity_poly.pdbx_seq_one_letter_code
_entity_poly.pdbx_strand_id
1 'polypeptide(L)'
;EIRLSLVGSEMCIRDSLYADQEKALLLDSKVGSRGGAIDYSLLLDGLMAEREQGITIDVAYRYFTTDNRSFIVADTPGHEEYTRNMAVGASFADLAVILVDASQGVLVQTRRHARICALMGIRYFVFAVNKMDLIEYDEKRFRGIENQIAALIEELKLANVTIIPVSATEGDNVTTKSDNMPWYKGEALLSHLETVDIKEDTEKGFYMPVQRVCRPNHEFRGFQGQIENGAIRAGDLVTTLPSKEEAHVKSILVGDKEVQEAVQGQPV
;
A
#
# COMPACT_ATOMS: atom_id res chain seq x y z
N GLU A 1 9.31 6.71 -4.16
CA GLU A 1 8.84 5.35 -3.86
C GLU A 1 7.53 5.44 -3.09
N ILE A 2 6.53 4.66 -3.46
CA ILE A 2 5.27 4.55 -2.71
C ILE A 2 5.06 3.11 -2.30
N ARG A 3 4.67 2.91 -1.06
CA ARG A 3 4.30 1.62 -0.49
C ARG A 3 2.79 1.48 -0.49
N LEU A 4 2.28 0.50 -1.22
CA LEU A 4 0.86 0.24 -1.40
C LEU A 4 0.47 -1.02 -0.62
N SER A 5 -0.64 -0.98 0.11
CA SER A 5 -1.31 -2.18 0.58
C SER A 5 -2.50 -2.48 -0.33
N LEU A 6 -2.45 -3.63 -0.98
CA LEU A 6 -3.54 -4.14 -1.81
C LEU A 6 -4.33 -5.16 -0.98
N VAL A 7 -5.59 -4.90 -0.74
CA VAL A 7 -6.43 -5.72 0.12
C VAL A 7 -7.57 -6.34 -0.66
N GLY A 8 -7.66 -7.67 -0.63
CA GLY A 8 -8.70 -8.43 -1.30
C GLY A 8 -8.35 -8.77 -2.76
N SER A 9 -7.12 -9.21 -3.00
CA SER A 9 -6.53 -9.33 -4.33
C SER A 9 -7.13 -10.43 -5.20
N GLU A 10 -7.62 -10.01 -6.35
CA GLU A 10 -7.63 -10.72 -7.62
C GLU A 10 -7.11 -9.78 -8.74
N MET A 11 -6.20 -8.86 -8.43
CA MET A 11 -5.65 -7.98 -9.45
C MET A 11 -4.51 -8.68 -10.19
N CYS A 12 -4.81 -9.15 -11.42
CA CYS A 12 -3.81 -9.65 -12.34
C CYS A 12 -2.88 -8.51 -12.77
N ILE A 13 -1.60 -8.61 -12.42
CA ILE A 13 -0.55 -7.75 -12.97
C ILE A 13 -0.17 -8.33 -14.34
N ARG A 14 -0.81 -7.81 -15.40
CA ARG A 14 -0.66 -8.34 -16.76
C ARG A 14 0.65 -7.93 -17.45
N ASP A 15 1.26 -6.84 -17.05
CA ASP A 15 2.30 -6.16 -17.84
C ASP A 15 3.76 -6.38 -17.39
N SER A 16 4.02 -7.19 -16.37
CA SER A 16 5.40 -7.44 -15.88
C SER A 16 5.88 -8.89 -15.97
N LEU A 17 5.24 -9.70 -16.82
CA LEU A 17 5.60 -11.09 -17.02
C LEU A 17 6.80 -11.24 -17.96
N TYR A 18 7.89 -11.85 -17.46
CA TYR A 18 8.93 -12.38 -18.32
C TYR A 18 8.41 -13.62 -19.08
N ALA A 19 8.80 -13.79 -20.34
CA ALA A 19 8.33 -14.86 -21.22
C ALA A 19 8.48 -16.28 -20.64
N ASP A 20 9.42 -16.49 -19.73
CA ASP A 20 9.63 -17.77 -19.04
C ASP A 20 8.61 -18.00 -17.93
N GLN A 21 8.14 -16.94 -17.27
CA GLN A 21 7.10 -16.99 -16.24
C GLN A 21 5.73 -17.23 -16.88
N GLU A 22 5.45 -16.63 -18.03
CA GLU A 22 4.21 -16.84 -18.78
C GLU A 22 4.07 -18.31 -19.21
N LYS A 23 5.16 -18.96 -19.66
CA LYS A 23 5.16 -20.39 -20.01
C LYS A 23 4.92 -21.30 -18.81
N ALA A 24 5.51 -20.97 -17.66
CA ALA A 24 5.31 -21.73 -16.43
C ALA A 24 3.84 -21.61 -15.95
N LEU A 25 3.27 -20.39 -15.98
CA LEU A 25 1.88 -20.14 -15.65
C LEU A 25 0.89 -20.86 -16.57
N LEU A 26 1.18 -20.89 -17.87
CA LEU A 26 0.37 -21.64 -18.84
C LEU A 26 0.35 -23.15 -18.56
N LEU A 27 1.43 -23.69 -18.02
CA LEU A 27 1.50 -25.11 -17.63
C LEU A 27 0.71 -25.35 -16.33
N ASP A 28 0.84 -24.49 -15.34
CA ASP A 28 0.16 -24.58 -14.05
C ASP A 28 -1.35 -24.31 -14.19
N SER A 29 -1.74 -23.35 -15.05
CA SER A 29 -3.15 -23.01 -15.31
C SER A 29 -3.92 -24.12 -16.05
N LYS A 30 -3.22 -25.03 -16.77
CA LYS A 30 -3.84 -26.22 -17.38
C LYS A 30 -4.24 -27.27 -16.37
N VAL A 31 -3.67 -27.24 -15.19
CA VAL A 31 -3.98 -28.17 -14.08
C VAL A 31 -5.04 -27.57 -13.13
N GLY A 32 -5.29 -26.25 -13.22
CA GLY A 32 -6.21 -25.51 -12.37
C GLY A 32 -7.65 -25.42 -12.91
N SER A 33 -8.53 -24.85 -12.11
CA SER A 33 -9.99 -24.89 -12.24
C SER A 33 -10.60 -23.95 -13.30
N ARG A 34 -9.84 -23.12 -14.02
CA ARG A 34 -10.35 -22.06 -14.96
C ARG A 34 -10.31 -22.43 -16.45
N GLY A 35 -10.33 -23.72 -16.80
CA GLY A 35 -10.61 -24.15 -18.18
C GLY A 35 -9.61 -23.69 -19.26
N GLY A 36 -8.34 -23.45 -18.92
CA GLY A 36 -7.27 -23.16 -19.89
C GLY A 36 -6.95 -21.68 -20.10
N ALA A 37 -7.61 -20.75 -19.41
CA ALA A 37 -7.18 -19.35 -19.33
C ALA A 37 -6.00 -19.21 -18.36
N ILE A 38 -5.07 -18.28 -18.63
CA ILE A 38 -3.93 -18.01 -17.75
C ILE A 38 -4.46 -17.48 -16.42
N ASP A 39 -4.11 -18.13 -15.33
CA ASP A 39 -4.40 -17.67 -13.98
C ASP A 39 -3.21 -16.86 -13.44
N TYR A 40 -3.32 -15.55 -13.52
CA TYR A 40 -2.28 -14.64 -13.07
C TYR A 40 -2.17 -14.55 -11.53
N SER A 41 -3.18 -15.03 -10.78
CA SER A 41 -3.11 -15.07 -9.31
C SER A 41 -1.98 -15.98 -8.82
N LEU A 42 -1.65 -17.02 -9.60
CA LEU A 42 -0.54 -17.94 -9.31
C LEU A 42 0.84 -17.27 -9.26
N LEU A 43 0.99 -16.05 -9.80
CA LEU A 43 2.21 -15.27 -9.68
C LEU A 43 2.41 -14.66 -8.28
N LEU A 44 1.31 -14.34 -7.62
CA LEU A 44 1.31 -13.74 -6.30
C LEU A 44 1.34 -14.82 -5.22
N ASP A 45 0.72 -15.97 -5.49
CA ASP A 45 0.57 -17.07 -4.56
C ASP A 45 1.89 -17.85 -4.38
N GLY A 46 2.64 -17.46 -3.34
CA GLY A 46 3.93 -18.08 -3.00
C GLY A 46 3.81 -19.41 -2.27
N LEU A 47 2.69 -19.66 -1.57
CA LEU A 47 2.48 -20.84 -0.76
C LEU A 47 1.63 -21.89 -1.49
N MET A 48 1.99 -23.18 -1.34
CA MET A 48 1.17 -24.27 -1.89
C MET A 48 -0.28 -24.22 -1.37
N ALA A 49 -0.47 -23.86 -0.10
CA ALA A 49 -1.78 -23.73 0.51
C ALA A 49 -2.64 -22.62 -0.13
N GLU A 50 -2.04 -21.51 -0.58
CA GLU A 50 -2.71 -20.45 -1.31
C GLU A 50 -3.21 -20.95 -2.67
N ARG A 51 -2.36 -21.68 -3.38
CA ARG A 51 -2.72 -22.29 -4.67
C ARG A 51 -3.84 -23.34 -4.56
N GLU A 52 -3.82 -24.15 -3.49
CA GLU A 52 -4.86 -25.15 -3.25
C GLU A 52 -6.20 -24.56 -2.86
N GLN A 53 -6.18 -23.48 -2.08
CA GLN A 53 -7.40 -22.84 -1.55
C GLN A 53 -7.89 -21.68 -2.43
N GLY A 54 -7.05 -21.16 -3.34
CA GLY A 54 -7.35 -20.00 -4.19
C GLY A 54 -7.57 -18.70 -3.40
N ILE A 55 -6.89 -18.57 -2.25
CA ILE A 55 -6.96 -17.39 -1.39
C ILE A 55 -5.56 -16.98 -0.93
N THR A 56 -5.29 -15.69 -0.80
CA THR A 56 -4.07 -15.17 -0.21
C THR A 56 -4.08 -15.43 1.30
N ILE A 57 -3.02 -16.02 1.84
CA ILE A 57 -2.87 -16.36 3.26
C ILE A 57 -1.86 -15.42 3.93
N ASP A 58 -0.71 -15.20 3.29
CA ASP A 58 0.37 -14.36 3.82
C ASP A 58 0.58 -13.11 2.96
N VAL A 59 1.40 -12.19 3.44
CA VAL A 59 1.70 -10.94 2.72
C VAL A 59 2.76 -11.22 1.65
N ALA A 60 2.43 -10.97 0.40
CA ALA A 60 3.37 -11.02 -0.71
C ALA A 60 3.80 -9.61 -1.11
N TYR A 61 5.11 -9.38 -1.21
CA TYR A 61 5.65 -8.10 -1.66
C TYR A 61 6.09 -8.19 -3.11
N ARG A 62 5.66 -7.21 -3.91
CA ARG A 62 6.05 -7.06 -5.31
C ARG A 62 6.57 -5.65 -5.56
N TYR A 63 7.53 -5.56 -6.48
CA TYR A 63 8.20 -4.32 -6.82
C TYR A 63 8.04 -4.08 -8.30
N PHE A 64 7.58 -2.91 -8.67
CA PHE A 64 7.57 -2.47 -10.05
C PHE A 64 7.87 -0.98 -10.15
N THR A 65 8.33 -0.56 -11.33
CA THR A 65 8.70 0.84 -11.60
C THR A 65 8.10 1.24 -12.93
N THR A 66 7.46 2.39 -12.94
CA THR A 66 7.08 3.10 -14.17
C THR A 66 8.09 4.19 -14.46
N ASP A 67 7.95 4.91 -15.57
CA ASP A 67 8.82 6.05 -15.90
C ASP A 67 8.73 7.17 -14.85
N ASN A 68 7.61 7.25 -14.13
CA ASN A 68 7.31 8.32 -13.19
C ASN A 68 7.59 7.95 -11.72
N ARG A 69 7.43 6.67 -11.35
CA ARG A 69 7.44 6.27 -9.94
C ARG A 69 7.76 4.81 -9.73
N SER A 70 8.44 4.50 -8.60
CA SER A 70 8.66 3.13 -8.12
C SER A 70 7.66 2.77 -7.04
N PHE A 71 7.18 1.53 -7.06
CA PHE A 71 6.16 1.02 -6.16
C PHE A 71 6.62 -0.24 -5.46
N ILE A 72 6.26 -0.34 -4.19
CA ILE A 72 6.26 -1.59 -3.42
C ILE A 72 4.81 -1.94 -3.16
N VAL A 73 4.35 -3.07 -3.64
CA VAL A 73 2.98 -3.55 -3.43
C VAL A 73 3.02 -4.68 -2.41
N ALA A 74 2.36 -4.48 -1.28
CA ALA A 74 2.04 -5.53 -0.32
C ALA A 74 0.68 -6.09 -0.68
N ASP A 75 0.65 -7.28 -1.27
CA ASP A 75 -0.57 -8.03 -1.49
C ASP A 75 -0.97 -8.71 -0.19
N THR A 76 -2.16 -8.39 0.31
CA THR A 76 -2.60 -8.78 1.65
C THR A 76 -3.89 -9.59 1.59
N PRO A 77 -4.03 -10.61 2.46
CA PRO A 77 -5.22 -11.45 2.48
C PRO A 77 -6.49 -10.67 2.78
N GLY A 78 -7.57 -11.03 2.05
CA GLY A 78 -8.91 -10.47 2.25
C GLY A 78 -9.78 -11.28 3.22
N HIS A 79 -9.41 -12.53 3.55
CA HIS A 79 -10.20 -13.41 4.41
C HIS A 79 -10.04 -13.05 5.89
N GLU A 80 -11.12 -13.15 6.66
CA GLU A 80 -11.15 -12.71 8.05
C GLU A 80 -10.18 -13.44 8.98
N GLU A 81 -9.89 -14.72 8.71
CA GLU A 81 -8.95 -15.51 9.48
C GLU A 81 -7.51 -14.98 9.40
N TYR A 82 -7.17 -14.32 8.30
CA TYR A 82 -5.83 -13.78 8.04
C TYR A 82 -5.70 -12.27 8.29
N THR A 83 -6.63 -11.69 9.05
CA THR A 83 -6.65 -10.26 9.39
C THR A 83 -5.31 -9.78 10.00
N ARG A 84 -4.61 -10.64 10.75
CA ARG A 84 -3.29 -10.31 11.31
C ARG A 84 -2.26 -10.04 10.20
N ASN A 85 -2.21 -10.90 9.18
CA ASN A 85 -1.27 -10.76 8.07
C ASN A 85 -1.64 -9.51 7.23
N MET A 86 -2.92 -9.26 7.03
CA MET A 86 -3.40 -8.02 6.40
C MET A 86 -2.90 -6.77 7.16
N ALA A 87 -2.98 -6.75 8.50
CA ALA A 87 -2.50 -5.63 9.30
C ALA A 87 -0.97 -5.44 9.19
N VAL A 88 -0.20 -6.52 9.06
CA VAL A 88 1.26 -6.46 8.85
C VAL A 88 1.58 -5.77 7.52
N GLY A 89 0.93 -6.16 6.43
CA GLY A 89 1.12 -5.48 5.13
C GLY A 89 0.70 -4.01 5.16
N ALA A 90 -0.41 -3.70 5.84
CA ALA A 90 -0.90 -2.34 5.97
C ALA A 90 0.04 -1.44 6.81
N SER A 91 0.78 -1.98 7.78
CA SER A 91 1.60 -1.19 8.70
C SER A 91 2.76 -0.44 8.03
N PHE A 92 3.16 -0.85 6.84
CA PHE A 92 4.25 -0.22 6.07
C PHE A 92 3.76 0.53 4.83
N ALA A 93 2.45 0.59 4.61
CA ALA A 93 1.89 1.19 3.41
C ALA A 93 1.60 2.68 3.57
N ASP A 94 1.88 3.44 2.54
CA ASP A 94 1.58 4.87 2.43
C ASP A 94 0.16 5.10 1.90
N LEU A 95 -0.34 4.15 1.08
CA LEU A 95 -1.67 4.18 0.45
C LEU A 95 -2.28 2.78 0.46
N ALA A 96 -3.57 2.69 0.73
CA ALA A 96 -4.33 1.45 0.65
C ALA A 96 -5.23 1.42 -0.59
N VAL A 97 -5.11 0.36 -1.38
CA VAL A 97 -6.06 0.04 -2.46
C VAL A 97 -6.99 -1.06 -1.94
N ILE A 98 -8.24 -0.73 -1.71
CA ILE A 98 -9.26 -1.65 -1.20
C ILE A 98 -10.16 -2.07 -2.35
N LEU A 99 -10.19 -3.37 -2.64
CA LEU A 99 -11.02 -3.93 -3.69
C LEU A 99 -12.45 -4.14 -3.20
N VAL A 100 -13.43 -3.71 -4.01
CA VAL A 100 -14.87 -3.86 -3.77
C VAL A 100 -15.48 -4.56 -4.98
N ASP A 101 -16.07 -5.71 -4.77
CA ASP A 101 -16.78 -6.44 -5.83
C ASP A 101 -18.05 -5.67 -6.24
N ALA A 102 -18.15 -5.29 -7.51
CA ALA A 102 -19.26 -4.51 -8.05
C ALA A 102 -20.61 -5.25 -7.95
N SER A 103 -20.59 -6.59 -7.98
CA SER A 103 -21.80 -7.41 -7.83
C SER A 103 -22.33 -7.42 -6.40
N GLN A 104 -21.44 -7.30 -5.40
CA GLN A 104 -21.80 -7.41 -3.98
C GLN A 104 -21.86 -6.05 -3.26
N GLY A 105 -21.01 -5.09 -3.65
CA GLY A 105 -20.88 -3.80 -2.98
C GLY A 105 -20.05 -3.86 -1.70
N VAL A 106 -20.29 -2.92 -0.78
CA VAL A 106 -19.52 -2.79 0.46
C VAL A 106 -19.94 -3.86 1.48
N LEU A 107 -19.05 -4.82 1.71
CA LEU A 107 -19.25 -5.91 2.67
C LEU A 107 -18.66 -5.58 4.06
N VAL A 108 -18.90 -6.48 5.02
CA VAL A 108 -18.32 -6.40 6.37
C VAL A 108 -16.78 -6.42 6.30
N GLN A 109 -16.22 -7.24 5.41
CA GLN A 109 -14.78 -7.29 5.16
C GLN A 109 -14.22 -5.94 4.68
N THR A 110 -14.87 -5.31 3.70
CA THR A 110 -14.47 -3.98 3.19
C THR A 110 -14.37 -2.95 4.32
N ARG A 111 -15.38 -2.93 5.21
CA ARG A 111 -15.40 -2.04 6.39
C ARG A 111 -14.26 -2.36 7.37
N ARG A 112 -14.01 -3.63 7.62
CA ARG A 112 -12.94 -4.10 8.50
C ARG A 112 -11.57 -3.70 7.96
N HIS A 113 -11.32 -3.92 6.66
CA HIS A 113 -10.06 -3.58 6.00
C HIS A 113 -9.80 -2.07 6.03
N ALA A 114 -10.80 -1.26 5.67
CA ALA A 114 -10.67 0.20 5.72
C ALA A 114 -10.35 0.69 7.14
N ARG A 115 -11.01 0.11 8.16
CA ARG A 115 -10.77 0.45 9.57
C ARG A 115 -9.36 0.09 10.02
N ILE A 116 -8.85 -1.10 9.64
CA ILE A 116 -7.50 -1.53 10.00
C ILE A 116 -6.47 -0.64 9.32
N CYS A 117 -6.60 -0.36 8.03
CA CYS A 117 -5.72 0.56 7.32
C CYS A 117 -5.68 1.94 7.98
N ALA A 118 -6.83 2.49 8.36
CA ALA A 118 -6.91 3.76 9.07
C ALA A 118 -6.23 3.71 10.46
N LEU A 119 -6.41 2.61 11.21
CA LEU A 119 -5.73 2.39 12.50
C LEU A 119 -4.21 2.23 12.36
N MET A 120 -3.72 1.70 11.22
CA MET A 120 -2.29 1.63 10.91
C MET A 120 -1.70 2.98 10.48
N GLY A 121 -2.52 4.03 10.39
CA GLY A 121 -2.07 5.38 10.06
C GLY A 121 -2.13 5.72 8.57
N ILE A 122 -2.65 4.84 7.72
CA ILE A 122 -2.83 5.13 6.30
C ILE A 122 -3.85 6.25 6.13
N ARG A 123 -3.51 7.25 5.32
CA ARG A 123 -4.35 8.43 5.07
C ARG A 123 -4.84 8.55 3.63
N TYR A 124 -4.29 7.76 2.73
CA TYR A 124 -4.65 7.75 1.32
C TYR A 124 -5.32 6.44 0.97
N PHE A 125 -6.52 6.51 0.42
CA PHE A 125 -7.33 5.33 0.12
C PHE A 125 -7.80 5.37 -1.32
N VAL A 126 -7.69 4.25 -2.00
CA VAL A 126 -8.36 4.00 -3.27
C VAL A 126 -9.32 2.85 -3.09
N PHE A 127 -10.61 3.09 -3.30
CA PHE A 127 -11.59 2.01 -3.41
C PHE A 127 -11.71 1.65 -4.89
N ALA A 128 -11.13 0.52 -5.28
CA ALA A 128 -11.24 -0.01 -6.62
C ALA A 128 -12.48 -0.90 -6.70
N VAL A 129 -13.55 -0.39 -7.32
CA VAL A 129 -14.79 -1.13 -7.56
C VAL A 129 -14.56 -2.06 -8.74
N ASN A 130 -14.16 -3.29 -8.44
CA ASN A 130 -13.71 -4.29 -9.41
C ASN A 130 -14.86 -5.16 -9.91
N LYS A 131 -14.60 -5.90 -10.99
CA LYS A 131 -15.57 -6.77 -11.68
C LYS A 131 -16.74 -5.98 -12.31
N MET A 132 -16.43 -4.79 -12.84
CA MET A 132 -17.43 -3.98 -13.54
C MET A 132 -17.98 -4.69 -14.79
N ASP A 133 -17.19 -5.57 -15.40
CA ASP A 133 -17.58 -6.44 -16.51
C ASP A 133 -18.74 -7.37 -16.13
N LEU A 134 -18.79 -7.90 -14.91
CA LEU A 134 -19.87 -8.79 -14.47
C LEU A 134 -21.21 -8.08 -14.27
N ILE A 135 -21.21 -6.77 -14.19
CA ILE A 135 -22.42 -5.95 -14.09
C ILE A 135 -22.63 -5.09 -15.34
N GLU A 136 -22.05 -5.49 -16.48
CA GLU A 136 -22.19 -4.83 -17.77
C GLU A 136 -21.85 -3.32 -17.71
N TYR A 137 -20.88 -2.95 -16.86
CA TYR A 137 -20.40 -1.57 -16.66
C TYR A 137 -21.51 -0.58 -16.25
N ASP A 138 -22.55 -1.05 -15.54
CA ASP A 138 -23.71 -0.25 -15.15
C ASP A 138 -23.32 0.90 -14.21
N GLU A 139 -23.48 2.15 -14.70
CA GLU A 139 -23.24 3.36 -13.94
C GLU A 139 -24.14 3.44 -12.68
N LYS A 140 -25.40 3.07 -12.78
CA LYS A 140 -26.34 3.18 -11.66
C LYS A 140 -25.93 2.26 -10.50
N ARG A 141 -25.45 1.06 -10.82
CA ARG A 141 -24.91 0.14 -9.83
C ARG A 141 -23.67 0.70 -9.17
N PHE A 142 -22.74 1.24 -9.96
CA PHE A 142 -21.55 1.91 -9.45
C PHE A 142 -21.89 3.07 -8.51
N ARG A 143 -22.82 3.96 -8.89
CA ARG A 143 -23.25 5.08 -8.03
C ARG A 143 -23.86 4.62 -6.70
N GLY A 144 -24.57 3.48 -6.72
CA GLY A 144 -25.05 2.85 -5.49
C GLY A 144 -23.95 2.41 -4.55
N ILE A 145 -22.86 1.85 -5.09
CA ILE A 145 -21.68 1.44 -4.32
C ILE A 145 -20.90 2.67 -3.84
N GLU A 146 -20.73 3.68 -4.69
CA GLU A 146 -20.09 4.95 -4.35
C GLU A 146 -20.76 5.59 -3.12
N ASN A 147 -22.10 5.59 -3.03
CA ASN A 147 -22.84 6.06 -1.87
C ASN A 147 -22.56 5.21 -0.61
N GLN A 148 -22.43 3.88 -0.74
CA GLN A 148 -22.07 3.02 0.38
C GLN A 148 -20.66 3.31 0.89
N ILE A 149 -19.70 3.56 -0.03
CA ILE A 149 -18.33 3.95 0.30
C ILE A 149 -18.32 5.34 0.96
N ALA A 150 -19.11 6.29 0.46
CA ALA A 150 -19.25 7.62 1.06
C ALA A 150 -19.72 7.55 2.53
N ALA A 151 -20.70 6.70 2.82
CA ALA A 151 -21.13 6.47 4.21
C ALA A 151 -20.01 5.86 5.07
N LEU A 152 -19.18 4.97 4.51
CA LEU A 152 -18.03 4.40 5.21
C LEU A 152 -16.94 5.44 5.46
N ILE A 153 -16.70 6.34 4.51
CA ILE A 153 -15.75 7.47 4.65
C ILE A 153 -16.15 8.35 5.84
N GLU A 154 -17.44 8.69 5.95
CA GLU A 154 -17.96 9.48 7.06
C GLU A 154 -17.85 8.74 8.41
N GLU A 155 -18.21 7.46 8.44
CA GLU A 155 -18.14 6.62 9.64
C GLU A 155 -16.70 6.53 10.18
N LEU A 156 -15.72 6.29 9.31
CA LEU A 156 -14.33 6.08 9.68
C LEU A 156 -13.49 7.38 9.63
N LYS A 157 -14.06 8.49 9.18
CA LYS A 157 -13.38 9.78 8.97
C LYS A 157 -12.12 9.64 8.09
N LEU A 158 -12.25 8.87 7.01
CA LEU A 158 -11.16 8.67 6.08
C LEU A 158 -10.85 9.96 5.34
N ALA A 159 -9.56 10.26 5.20
CA ALA A 159 -9.08 11.38 4.38
C ALA A 159 -8.57 10.86 3.03
N ASN A 160 -8.50 11.77 2.03
CA ASN A 160 -7.88 11.50 0.72
C ASN A 160 -8.36 10.19 0.07
N VAL A 161 -9.66 10.10 -0.16
CA VAL A 161 -10.28 8.91 -0.75
C VAL A 161 -10.59 9.12 -2.22
N THR A 162 -10.19 8.18 -3.06
CA THR A 162 -10.55 8.10 -4.48
C THR A 162 -11.31 6.80 -4.74
N ILE A 163 -12.35 6.86 -5.58
CA ILE A 163 -13.16 5.69 -5.94
C ILE A 163 -13.04 5.50 -7.46
N ILE A 164 -12.57 4.32 -7.88
CA ILE A 164 -12.27 4.02 -9.28
C ILE A 164 -13.01 2.74 -9.68
N PRO A 165 -13.90 2.79 -10.71
CA PRO A 165 -14.48 1.58 -11.27
C PRO A 165 -13.46 0.90 -12.17
N VAL A 166 -13.22 -0.40 -11.97
CA VAL A 166 -12.24 -1.18 -12.72
C VAL A 166 -12.79 -2.55 -13.14
N SER A 167 -12.25 -3.10 -14.20
CA SER A 167 -12.28 -4.53 -14.48
C SER A 167 -10.85 -5.04 -14.58
N ALA A 168 -10.39 -5.76 -13.58
CA ALA A 168 -9.02 -6.26 -13.54
C ALA A 168 -8.77 -7.33 -14.63
N THR A 169 -9.78 -8.12 -14.98
CA THR A 169 -9.70 -9.15 -16.02
C THR A 169 -9.62 -8.58 -17.41
N GLU A 170 -10.37 -7.51 -17.70
CA GLU A 170 -10.40 -6.85 -19.00
C GLU A 170 -9.37 -5.71 -19.11
N GLY A 171 -8.80 -5.27 -17.97
CA GLY A 171 -7.83 -4.17 -17.89
C GLY A 171 -8.49 -2.79 -17.89
N ASP A 172 -9.82 -2.71 -17.83
CA ASP A 172 -10.57 -1.45 -17.86
C ASP A 172 -10.28 -0.58 -16.64
N ASN A 173 -9.84 0.66 -16.88
CA ASN A 173 -9.44 1.65 -15.87
C ASN A 173 -8.32 1.18 -14.92
N VAL A 174 -7.56 0.15 -15.29
CA VAL A 174 -6.39 -0.29 -14.53
C VAL A 174 -5.16 0.52 -14.96
N THR A 175 -4.68 0.34 -16.18
CA THR A 175 -3.54 1.09 -16.74
C THR A 175 -3.99 2.27 -17.58
N THR A 176 -5.04 2.09 -18.36
CA THR A 176 -5.62 3.09 -19.27
C THR A 176 -7.11 3.26 -18.99
N LYS A 177 -7.65 4.41 -19.42
CA LYS A 177 -9.09 4.65 -19.32
C LYS A 177 -9.87 3.69 -20.20
N SER A 178 -11.00 3.22 -19.66
CA SER A 178 -11.91 2.30 -20.34
C SER A 178 -12.86 3.03 -21.28
N ASP A 179 -13.06 2.50 -22.49
CA ASP A 179 -14.10 2.93 -23.41
C ASP A 179 -15.48 2.40 -22.99
N ASN A 180 -15.54 1.34 -22.19
CA ASN A 180 -16.77 0.73 -21.70
C ASN A 180 -17.44 1.56 -20.58
N MET A 181 -16.70 2.49 -19.97
CA MET A 181 -17.18 3.37 -18.90
C MET A 181 -17.04 4.85 -19.25
N PRO A 182 -17.68 5.34 -20.34
CA PRO A 182 -17.55 6.74 -20.78
C PRO A 182 -18.12 7.75 -19.78
N TRP A 183 -18.95 7.30 -18.85
CA TRP A 183 -19.53 8.08 -17.75
C TRP A 183 -18.53 8.37 -16.65
N TYR A 184 -17.46 7.55 -16.48
CA TYR A 184 -16.41 7.78 -15.51
C TYR A 184 -15.41 8.81 -16.05
N LYS A 185 -15.25 9.93 -15.35
CA LYS A 185 -14.39 11.06 -15.77
C LYS A 185 -13.05 11.12 -15.02
N GLY A 186 -12.87 10.24 -14.01
CA GLY A 186 -11.64 10.17 -13.23
C GLY A 186 -10.46 9.58 -14.01
N GLU A 187 -9.37 9.37 -13.33
CA GLU A 187 -8.15 8.75 -13.86
C GLU A 187 -8.22 7.22 -13.75
N ALA A 188 -7.43 6.53 -14.58
CA ALA A 188 -7.19 5.11 -14.40
C ALA A 188 -6.38 4.87 -13.11
N LEU A 189 -6.44 3.67 -12.55
CA LEU A 189 -5.81 3.34 -11.27
C LEU A 189 -4.30 3.63 -11.29
N LEU A 190 -3.57 3.15 -12.31
CA LEU A 190 -2.14 3.39 -12.41
C LEU A 190 -1.81 4.88 -12.52
N SER A 191 -2.53 5.63 -13.38
CA SER A 191 -2.33 7.07 -13.53
C SER A 191 -2.55 7.81 -12.20
N HIS A 192 -3.57 7.43 -11.43
CA HIS A 192 -3.83 8.00 -10.11
C HIS A 192 -2.68 7.69 -9.14
N LEU A 193 -2.18 6.44 -9.12
CA LEU A 193 -1.07 6.05 -8.27
C LEU A 193 0.24 6.76 -8.63
N GLU A 194 0.47 7.07 -9.91
CA GLU A 194 1.63 7.83 -10.36
C GLU A 194 1.57 9.31 -9.97
N THR A 195 0.37 9.90 -9.94
CA THR A 195 0.16 11.33 -9.73
C THR A 195 -0.16 11.73 -8.30
N VAL A 196 -0.65 10.79 -7.49
CA VAL A 196 -1.01 11.08 -6.09
C VAL A 196 0.17 11.62 -5.31
N ASP A 197 -0.01 12.82 -4.71
CA ASP A 197 0.99 13.45 -3.86
C ASP A 197 0.74 13.03 -2.40
N ILE A 198 1.51 12.04 -1.95
CA ILE A 198 1.46 11.58 -0.56
C ILE A 198 2.27 12.55 0.28
N LYS A 199 1.55 13.45 0.93
CA LYS A 199 2.15 14.40 1.86
C LYS A 199 2.46 13.70 3.16
N GLU A 200 3.72 13.70 3.53
CA GLU A 200 4.12 13.36 4.88
C GLU A 200 3.59 14.46 5.82
N ASP A 201 2.96 14.04 6.92
CA ASP A 201 2.63 14.99 7.98
C ASP A 201 3.92 15.47 8.61
N THR A 202 4.38 16.62 8.17
CA THR A 202 5.40 17.36 8.89
C THR A 202 4.75 18.06 10.08
N GLU A 203 4.40 17.31 11.12
CA GLU A 203 4.14 17.94 12.41
C GLU A 203 5.38 18.77 12.80
N LYS A 204 5.16 19.96 13.32
CA LYS A 204 6.27 20.83 13.72
C LYS A 204 6.99 20.21 14.91
N GLY A 205 8.25 19.87 14.72
CA GLY A 205 9.12 19.39 15.76
C GLY A 205 9.90 18.14 15.37
N PHE A 206 11.10 18.04 15.91
CA PHE A 206 11.95 16.87 15.74
C PHE A 206 11.55 15.78 16.73
N TYR A 207 11.43 14.55 16.24
CA TYR A 207 11.21 13.38 17.09
C TYR A 207 11.98 12.17 16.52
N MET A 208 12.80 11.55 17.38
CA MET A 208 13.57 10.37 17.06
C MET A 208 13.54 9.40 18.25
N PRO A 209 12.90 8.21 18.11
CA PRO A 209 13.01 7.16 19.10
C PRO A 209 14.44 6.60 19.11
N VAL A 210 15.11 6.60 20.25
CA VAL A 210 16.42 6.00 20.38
C VAL A 210 16.29 4.48 20.43
N GLN A 211 16.76 3.81 19.37
CA GLN A 211 16.70 2.36 19.26
C GLN A 211 17.98 1.66 19.77
N ARG A 212 19.11 2.36 19.69
CA ARG A 212 20.39 1.81 20.13
C ARG A 212 21.31 2.92 20.64
N VAL A 213 22.13 2.58 21.65
CA VAL A 213 23.28 3.39 22.04
C VAL A 213 24.53 2.77 21.44
N CYS A 214 25.23 3.51 20.58
CA CYS A 214 26.48 3.11 19.95
C CYS A 214 27.65 3.62 20.78
N ARG A 215 28.48 2.70 21.25
CA ARG A 215 29.70 3.02 22.02
C ARG A 215 30.83 2.07 21.62
N PRO A 216 31.43 2.25 20.44
CA PRO A 216 32.50 1.37 19.94
C PRO A 216 33.78 1.47 20.77
N ASN A 217 34.02 2.60 21.42
CA ASN A 217 35.18 2.86 22.27
C ASN A 217 34.82 3.82 23.43
N HIS A 218 35.80 4.22 24.23
CA HIS A 218 35.60 5.12 25.38
C HIS A 218 35.38 6.58 24.98
N GLU A 219 35.78 6.97 23.78
CA GLU A 219 35.75 8.37 23.29
C GLU A 219 34.48 8.70 22.54
N PHE A 220 33.81 7.69 21.97
CA PHE A 220 32.61 7.87 21.18
C PHE A 220 31.38 7.31 21.86
N ARG A 221 30.31 8.11 21.91
CA ARG A 221 28.99 7.68 22.33
C ARG A 221 27.94 8.36 21.45
N GLY A 222 27.21 7.57 20.68
CA GLY A 222 26.10 8.04 19.82
C GLY A 222 24.78 7.37 20.16
N PHE A 223 23.69 8.03 19.83
CA PHE A 223 22.35 7.50 19.90
C PHE A 223 21.87 7.23 18.47
N GLN A 224 21.39 6.02 18.23
CA GLN A 224 20.94 5.60 16.89
C GLN A 224 19.42 5.42 16.89
N GLY A 225 18.78 5.88 15.81
CA GLY A 225 17.37 5.73 15.56
C GLY A 225 16.98 6.25 14.18
N GLN A 226 15.74 6.05 13.81
CA GLN A 226 15.18 6.69 12.63
C GLN A 226 14.46 7.96 13.06
N ILE A 227 14.63 9.03 12.28
CA ILE A 227 13.88 10.28 12.52
C ILE A 227 12.45 10.02 12.08
N GLU A 228 11.52 10.00 13.04
CA GLU A 228 10.10 9.78 12.77
C GLU A 228 9.37 11.05 12.38
N ASN A 229 9.90 12.21 12.81
CA ASN A 229 9.29 13.49 12.45
C ASN A 229 10.30 14.64 12.43
N GLY A 230 10.09 15.59 11.51
CA GLY A 230 10.84 16.80 11.39
C GLY A 230 12.27 16.63 10.83
N ALA A 231 13.11 17.59 11.17
CA ALA A 231 14.52 17.62 10.78
C ALA A 231 15.39 18.04 11.97
N ILE A 232 16.67 17.66 11.94
CA ILE A 232 17.65 17.98 12.97
C ILE A 232 18.95 18.47 12.33
N ARG A 233 19.56 19.48 12.93
CA ARG A 233 20.85 20.01 12.49
C ARG A 233 21.90 19.88 13.58
N ALA A 234 23.15 19.79 13.18
CA ALA A 234 24.26 19.90 14.12
C ALA A 234 24.22 21.27 14.83
N GLY A 235 24.26 21.25 16.15
CA GLY A 235 24.10 22.43 17.01
C GLY A 235 22.71 22.66 17.58
N ASP A 236 21.66 21.99 17.05
CA ASP A 236 20.31 22.14 17.53
C ASP A 236 20.17 21.69 19.00
N LEU A 237 19.28 22.35 19.73
CA LEU A 237 18.90 21.99 21.09
C LEU A 237 17.84 20.89 21.03
N VAL A 238 18.07 19.78 21.69
CA VAL A 238 17.13 18.64 21.82
C VAL A 238 16.82 18.39 23.28
N THR A 239 15.60 17.93 23.54
CA THR A 239 15.16 17.51 24.86
C THR A 239 15.03 16.00 24.88
N THR A 240 15.71 15.32 25.80
CA THR A 240 15.60 13.86 25.98
C THR A 240 14.36 13.52 26.79
N LEU A 241 13.65 12.49 26.36
CA LEU A 241 12.47 11.96 27.05
C LEU A 241 12.79 10.57 27.62
N PRO A 242 12.30 10.22 28.82
CA PRO A 242 11.40 10.97 29.71
C PRO A 242 12.10 11.96 30.67
N SER A 243 13.46 11.99 30.70
CA SER A 243 14.23 12.77 31.71
C SER A 243 14.06 14.28 31.59
N LYS A 244 13.68 14.79 30.40
CA LYS A 244 13.56 16.22 30.07
C LYS A 244 14.88 16.99 30.18
N GLU A 245 16.00 16.29 30.03
CA GLU A 245 17.31 16.94 29.95
C GLU A 245 17.53 17.53 28.57
N GLU A 246 18.13 18.72 28.54
CA GLU A 246 18.46 19.41 27.30
C GLU A 246 19.92 19.18 26.92
N ALA A 247 20.18 18.99 25.64
CA ALA A 247 21.51 18.80 25.07
C ALA A 247 21.60 19.37 23.66
N HIS A 248 22.80 19.79 23.27
CA HIS A 248 23.04 20.17 21.87
C HIS A 248 23.56 18.98 21.05
N VAL A 249 23.04 18.89 19.82
CA VAL A 249 23.52 17.90 18.84
C VAL A 249 24.93 18.24 18.45
N LYS A 250 25.90 17.35 18.78
CA LYS A 250 27.30 17.55 18.47
C LYS A 250 27.59 17.31 16.99
N SER A 251 27.13 16.19 16.46
CA SER A 251 27.29 15.77 15.08
C SER A 251 26.19 14.77 14.69
N ILE A 252 25.93 14.64 13.41
CA ILE A 252 24.94 13.73 12.86
C ILE A 252 25.65 12.82 11.86
N LEU A 253 25.43 11.52 11.98
CA LEU A 253 26.01 10.50 11.12
C LEU A 253 24.91 9.75 10.38
N VAL A 254 24.97 9.70 9.06
CA VAL A 254 24.13 8.84 8.20
C VAL A 254 25.01 7.77 7.60
N GLY A 255 24.91 6.54 8.12
CA GLY A 255 25.90 5.52 7.89
C GLY A 255 27.28 5.95 8.44
N ASP A 256 28.29 5.97 7.59
CA ASP A 256 29.66 6.38 7.95
C ASP A 256 29.96 7.86 7.62
N LYS A 257 28.98 8.62 7.16
CA LYS A 257 29.17 10.00 6.72
C LYS A 257 28.60 10.99 7.72
N GLU A 258 29.42 11.98 8.10
CA GLU A 258 28.94 13.13 8.88
C GLU A 258 28.17 14.08 7.98
N VAL A 259 26.96 14.47 8.40
CA VAL A 259 26.09 15.41 7.69
C VAL A 259 25.71 16.58 8.59
N GLN A 260 25.36 17.71 7.98
CA GLN A 260 24.96 18.90 8.73
C GLN A 260 23.48 18.89 9.13
N GLU A 261 22.65 18.18 8.37
CA GLU A 261 21.21 18.06 8.57
C GLU A 261 20.74 16.64 8.22
N ALA A 262 19.78 16.14 8.97
CA ALA A 262 19.06 14.94 8.66
C ALA A 262 17.55 15.16 8.82
N VAL A 263 16.75 14.48 7.99
CA VAL A 263 15.31 14.69 7.87
C VAL A 263 14.53 13.43 8.19
N GLN A 264 13.23 13.57 8.32
CA GLN A 264 12.29 12.46 8.54
C GLN A 264 12.57 11.28 7.61
N GLY A 265 12.44 10.05 8.14
CA GLY A 265 12.71 8.80 7.44
C GLY A 265 14.19 8.39 7.38
N GLN A 266 15.13 9.29 7.72
CA GLN A 266 16.54 8.94 7.72
C GLN A 266 16.97 8.24 9.02
N PRO A 267 17.67 7.10 8.94
CA PRO A 267 18.36 6.51 10.08
C PRO A 267 19.66 7.28 10.37
N VAL A 268 19.85 7.65 11.62
CA VAL A 268 21.01 8.41 12.11
C VAL A 268 21.60 7.77 13.35
#